data_002b507303e4c4b4286a6a43e90f45ad
#
_entry.id   002b507303e4c4b4286a6a43e90f45ad
#
_cell.length_a   1.000
_cell.length_b   1.000
_cell.length_c   1.000
_cell.angle_alpha   90.00
_cell.angle_beta   90.00
_cell.angle_gamma   90.00
#
_symmetry.space_group_name_H-M   'P 1'
#
loop_
_entity.id
_entity.type
_entity.pdbx_description
1 polymer ?
#
loop_
_entity_poly.entity_id
_entity_poly.type
_entity_poly.pdbx_seq_one_letter_code
_entity_poly.pdbx_strand_id
1 'polypeptide(L)' 'FIGLSMKFLLSLLICSSVAGECMPPFDWRETFNSKYDCMTFGYEESLNKMKEIGREDVNKYGMYIKFYCTPINTI' A
#
# COMPACT_ATOMS: atom_id res chain seq x y z
N PHE A 1 9.17 -16.33 -27.93
CA PHE A 1 9.47 -15.28 -26.99
C PHE A 1 9.19 -15.70 -25.56
N ILE A 2 10.14 -15.53 -24.74
CA ILE A 2 9.98 -15.82 -23.35
C ILE A 2 9.96 -14.49 -22.60
N GLY A 3 8.81 -14.20 -22.08
CA GLY A 3 8.68 -12.98 -21.35
C GLY A 3 9.32 -13.08 -20.00
N LEU A 4 9.85 -12.00 -19.57
CA LEU A 4 10.18 -11.88 -18.17
C LEU A 4 8.89 -11.75 -17.41
N SER A 5 8.77 -12.51 -16.36
CA SER A 5 7.61 -12.35 -15.49
C SER A 5 7.79 -11.06 -14.75
N MET A 6 6.82 -10.17 -14.91
CA MET A 6 6.82 -8.92 -14.20
C MET A 6 5.90 -9.05 -13.01
N LYS A 7 6.43 -8.88 -11.84
CA LYS A 7 5.64 -8.88 -10.63
C LYS A 7 5.60 -7.49 -10.04
N PHE A 8 4.63 -7.27 -9.20
CA PHE A 8 4.48 -5.97 -8.55
C PHE A 8 4.51 -6.15 -7.05
N LEU A 9 5.30 -5.33 -6.40
CA LEU A 9 5.42 -5.32 -4.96
C LEU A 9 4.55 -4.21 -4.40
N LEU A 10 3.75 -4.55 -3.40
CA LEU A 10 2.89 -3.58 -2.75
C LEU A 10 3.55 -3.09 -1.46
N SER A 11 3.68 -1.78 -1.35
CA SER A 11 4.20 -1.14 -0.14
C SER A 11 3.16 -0.17 0.38
N LEU A 12 2.87 -0.26 1.67
CA LEU A 12 1.88 0.59 2.33
C LEU A 12 2.56 1.49 3.35
N LEU A 13 2.08 2.73 3.42
CA LEU A 13 2.58 3.69 4.40
C LEU A 13 1.39 4.30 5.13
N ILE A 14 1.52 4.38 6.44
CA ILE A 14 0.53 5.06 7.27
C ILE A 14 1.12 6.40 7.65
N CYS A 15 0.40 7.47 7.35
CA CYS A 15 0.90 8.82 7.52
C CYS A 15 -0.05 9.64 8.38
N SER A 16 0.50 10.70 8.98
CA SER A 16 -0.29 11.64 9.76
C SER A 16 0.01 13.05 9.27
N SER A 17 -1.03 13.76 8.84
CA SER A 17 -0.84 15.13 8.40
C SER A 17 -0.59 16.06 9.58
N VAL A 18 -1.08 15.72 10.75
CA VAL A 18 -0.83 16.50 11.94
C VAL A 18 0.64 16.40 12.36
N ALA A 19 1.15 15.18 12.41
CA ALA A 19 2.55 14.96 12.75
C ALA A 19 3.50 15.34 11.61
N GLY A 20 2.99 15.37 10.39
CA GLY A 20 3.80 15.68 9.24
C GLY A 20 4.78 14.60 8.86
N GLU A 21 4.47 13.36 9.18
CA GLU A 21 5.38 12.25 8.90
C GLU A 21 4.62 10.96 8.67
N CYS A 22 5.33 10.00 8.10
CA CYS A 22 4.80 8.68 7.82
C CYS A 22 5.60 7.65 8.57
N MET A 23 4.93 6.56 8.91
CA MET A 23 5.62 5.40 9.46
C MET A 23 6.43 4.73 8.36
N PRO A 24 7.42 3.93 8.73
CA PRO A 24 8.19 3.22 7.71
C PRO A 24 7.29 2.36 6.83
N PRO A 25 7.64 2.22 5.55
CA PRO A 25 6.81 1.45 4.63
C PRO A 25 6.72 -0.01 5.08
N PHE A 26 5.54 -0.56 4.89
CA PHE A 26 5.31 -1.97 5.11
C PHE A 26 5.17 -2.67 3.77
N ASP A 27 6.07 -3.57 3.46
CA ASP A 27 6.02 -4.32 2.22
C ASP A 27 5.13 -5.54 2.39
N TRP A 28 4.16 -5.67 1.48
CA TRP A 28 3.29 -6.84 1.50
C TRP A 28 4.13 -8.05 1.11
N ARG A 29 3.89 -9.16 1.79
CA ARG A 29 4.76 -10.30 1.57
C ARG A 29 4.52 -11.02 0.25
N GLU A 30 3.36 -10.84 -0.32
CA GLU A 30 3.02 -11.47 -1.59
C GLU A 30 3.16 -10.46 -2.71
N THR A 31 3.58 -10.96 -3.87
CA THR A 31 3.65 -10.10 -5.04
C THR A 31 2.44 -10.35 -5.92
N PHE A 32 2.21 -9.42 -6.83
CA PHE A 32 1.04 -9.47 -7.69
C PHE A 32 1.46 -9.62 -9.14
N ASN A 33 0.64 -10.31 -9.92
CA ASN A 33 0.98 -10.61 -11.30
C ASN A 33 0.71 -9.48 -12.26
N SER A 34 -0.08 -8.51 -11.85
CA SER A 34 -0.39 -7.37 -12.70
C SER A 34 -0.51 -6.11 -11.85
N LYS A 35 -0.33 -4.98 -12.50
CA LYS A 35 -0.50 -3.71 -11.83
C LYS A 35 -1.94 -3.54 -11.34
N TYR A 36 -2.89 -3.99 -12.14
CA TYR A 36 -4.29 -3.90 -11.79
C TYR A 36 -4.57 -4.63 -10.47
N ASP A 37 -4.06 -5.84 -10.35
CA ASP A 37 -4.27 -6.63 -9.14
C ASP A 37 -3.63 -5.97 -7.93
N CYS A 38 -2.42 -5.45 -8.11
CA CYS A 38 -1.72 -4.76 -7.04
C CYS A 38 -2.47 -3.50 -6.60
N MET A 39 -2.92 -2.72 -7.57
CA MET A 39 -3.62 -1.47 -7.27
C MET A 39 -4.95 -1.71 -6.57
N THR A 40 -5.74 -2.66 -7.08
CA THR A 40 -7.04 -2.93 -6.46
C THR A 40 -6.87 -3.46 -5.05
N PHE A 41 -5.90 -4.33 -4.85
CA PHE A 41 -5.64 -4.85 -3.52
C PHE A 41 -5.14 -3.74 -2.59
N GLY A 42 -4.31 -2.85 -3.11
CA GLY A 42 -3.81 -1.72 -2.34
C GLY A 42 -4.92 -0.82 -1.85
N TYR A 43 -5.88 -0.53 -2.71
CA TYR A 43 -7.02 0.30 -2.32
C TYR A 43 -7.85 -0.40 -1.25
N GLU A 44 -8.08 -1.70 -1.42
CA GLU A 44 -8.85 -2.46 -0.45
C GLU A 44 -8.18 -2.49 0.91
N GLU A 45 -6.87 -2.75 0.92
CA GLU A 45 -6.13 -2.79 2.17
C GLU A 45 -6.04 -1.42 2.82
N SER A 46 -5.91 -0.38 2.01
CA SER A 46 -5.92 0.98 2.53
C SER A 46 -7.23 1.28 3.24
N LEU A 47 -8.34 0.88 2.63
CA LEU A 47 -9.64 1.07 3.24
C LEU A 47 -9.76 0.29 4.54
N ASN A 48 -9.30 -0.96 4.53
CA ASN A 48 -9.35 -1.79 5.74
C ASN A 48 -8.52 -1.18 6.86
N LYS A 49 -7.35 -0.64 6.53
CA LYS A 49 -6.51 0.01 7.54
C LYS A 49 -7.17 1.25 8.11
N MET A 50 -7.82 2.03 7.27
CA MET A 50 -8.54 3.21 7.74
C MET A 50 -9.61 2.82 8.73
N LYS A 51 -10.34 1.76 8.42
CA LYS A 51 -11.38 1.27 9.33
C LYS A 51 -10.79 0.72 10.62
N GLU A 52 -9.64 0.08 10.53
CA GLU A 52 -8.95 -0.44 11.68
C GLU A 52 -8.52 0.65 12.64
N ILE A 53 -7.94 1.73 12.06
CA ILE A 53 -7.51 2.87 12.86
C ILE A 53 -8.72 3.52 13.52
N GLY A 54 -9.80 3.64 12.77
CA GLY A 54 -11.04 4.17 13.30
C GLY A 54 -11.22 5.65 13.05
N ARG A 55 -12.48 6.03 13.00
CA ARG A 55 -12.85 7.40 12.67
C ARG A 55 -12.21 8.44 13.60
N GLU A 56 -12.20 8.13 14.88
CA GLU A 56 -11.73 9.08 15.87
C GLU A 56 -10.27 9.44 15.67
N ASP A 57 -9.43 8.43 15.56
CA ASP A 57 -7.99 8.64 15.38
C ASP A 57 -7.66 9.21 14.01
N VAL A 58 -8.37 8.76 12.98
CA VAL A 58 -8.16 9.29 11.64
C VAL A 58 -8.41 10.80 11.63
N ASN A 59 -9.51 11.21 12.24
CA ASN A 59 -9.85 12.63 12.26
C ASN A 59 -8.94 13.44 13.17
N LYS A 60 -8.56 12.84 14.30
CA LYS A 60 -7.75 13.54 15.29
C LYS A 60 -6.33 13.81 14.80
N TYR A 61 -5.73 12.82 14.17
CA TYR A 61 -4.33 12.91 13.75
C TYR A 61 -4.15 13.14 12.24
N GLY A 62 -5.26 13.28 11.53
CA GLY A 62 -5.19 13.45 10.09
C GLY A 62 -4.51 12.26 9.41
N MET A 63 -4.93 11.06 9.79
CA MET A 63 -4.31 9.86 9.28
C MET A 63 -4.71 9.61 7.84
N TYR A 64 -3.77 9.11 7.05
CA TYR A 64 -4.07 8.70 5.69
C TYR A 64 -3.09 7.61 5.30
N ILE A 65 -3.43 6.89 4.24
CA ILE A 65 -2.64 5.74 3.81
C ILE A 65 -2.22 5.94 2.37
N LYS A 66 -0.93 5.73 2.12
CA LYS A 66 -0.39 5.70 0.77
C LYS A 66 0.03 4.29 0.45
N PHE A 67 0.01 3.96 -0.82
CA PHE A 67 0.58 2.69 -1.22
C PHE A 67 1.21 2.84 -2.59
N TYR A 68 2.17 1.96 -2.85
CA TYR A 68 2.90 1.96 -4.11
C TYR A 68 2.94 0.55 -4.66
N CYS A 69 2.78 0.45 -5.97
CA CYS A 69 2.96 -0.82 -6.67
C CYS A 69 4.22 -0.69 -7.51
N THR A 70 5.27 -1.32 -7.06
CA THR A 70 6.57 -1.19 -7.70
C THR A 70 6.84 -2.42 -8.56
N PRO A 71 7.11 -2.23 -9.86
CA PRO A 71 7.42 -3.39 -10.71
C PRO A 71 8.78 -3.97 -10.35
N ILE A 72 8.81 -5.29 -10.24
CA ILE A 72 10.05 -6.01 -10.01
C ILE A 72 10.12 -7.13 -11.02
N ASN A 73 11.33 -7.36 -11.51
CA ASN A 73 11.57 -8.43 -12.45
C ASN A 73 11.84 -9.71 -11.71
N THR A 74 11.15 -10.77 -12.09
CA THR A 74 11.45 -12.10 -11.58
C THR A 74 11.82 -12.95 -12.76
N ILE A 75 12.85 -13.73 -12.59
CA ILE A 75 13.33 -14.58 -13.66
C ILE A 75 13.02 -16.00 -13.36
#